data_9dc204cfc538309c6ac5bf26b9eb57bf
#
_entry.id   9dc204cfc538309c6ac5bf26b9eb57bf
#
_cell.length_a   1.000
_cell.length_b   1.000
_cell.length_c   1.000
_cell.angle_alpha   90.00
_cell.angle_beta   90.00
_cell.angle_gamma   90.00
#
_symmetry.space_group_name_H-M   'P 1'
#
loop_
_entity.id
_entity.type
_entity.pdbx_description
1 polymer ?
#
loop_
_entity_poly.entity_id
_entity_poly.type
_entity_poly.pdbx_seq_one_letter_code
_entity_poly.pdbx_strand_id
1 'polypeptide(L)'
;AIRFEVDHRDDDGQFMLTGSAVPADMKEIHHTGTGRYGWLTMRPMSLWESGESTGEVSLSDLFLTPDRIGALNKLTLPMLAFAACRGGWPKSLQKKTEKAALSQVTEYYKAITNSDISRVDNVKRDEERAKRIMRSYARHQGSQASIATILADISTNEPEDVSDETIDAY
;
A
#
# COMPACT_ATOMS: atom_id res chain seq x y z
N ALA A 1 11.10 -21.73 18.89
CA ALA A 1 11.28 -20.81 20.01
C ALA A 1 10.00 -20.01 20.26
N ILE A 2 9.56 -19.05 19.41
CA ILE A 2 8.40 -18.17 19.66
C ILE A 2 7.11 -18.97 19.93
N ARG A 3 6.80 -19.97 19.11
CA ARG A 3 5.62 -20.82 19.31
C ARG A 3 5.59 -21.48 20.69
N PHE A 4 6.70 -21.98 21.16
CA PHE A 4 6.81 -22.57 22.49
C PHE A 4 6.48 -21.56 23.59
N GLU A 5 7.01 -20.33 23.47
CA GLU A 5 6.74 -19.26 24.43
C GLU A 5 5.27 -18.83 24.45
N VAL A 6 4.65 -18.69 23.27
CA VAL A 6 3.21 -18.36 23.14
C VAL A 6 2.34 -19.42 23.80
N ASP A 7 2.65 -20.71 23.55
CA ASP A 7 1.88 -21.83 24.09
C ASP A 7 2.02 -21.97 25.62
N HIS A 8 3.06 -21.38 26.24
CA HIS A 8 3.34 -21.52 27.68
C HIS A 8 2.97 -20.30 28.52
N ARG A 9 2.77 -19.13 27.89
CA ARG A 9 2.54 -17.87 28.64
C ARG A 9 1.07 -17.52 28.83
N ASP A 10 0.17 -18.14 28.11
CA ASP A 10 -1.30 -17.95 28.16
C ASP A 10 -1.74 -16.45 28.12
N ASP A 11 -0.98 -15.63 27.38
CA ASP A 11 -1.20 -14.20 27.19
C ASP A 11 -1.19 -13.85 25.70
N ASP A 12 -2.08 -12.95 25.26
CA ASP A 12 -2.16 -12.50 23.87
C ASP A 12 -1.19 -11.31 23.58
N GLY A 13 -0.83 -11.13 22.31
CA GLY A 13 -0.13 -9.93 21.82
C GLY A 13 1.33 -9.77 22.28
N GLN A 14 1.96 -10.83 22.78
CA GLN A 14 3.32 -10.77 23.34
C GLN A 14 4.43 -10.56 22.32
N PHE A 15 4.21 -10.92 21.07
CA PHE A 15 5.22 -10.86 20.00
C PHE A 15 4.70 -10.16 18.78
N MET A 16 5.50 -9.25 18.23
CA MET A 16 5.27 -8.63 16.94
C MET A 16 6.32 -9.16 15.96
N LEU A 17 5.87 -9.89 14.94
CA LEU A 17 6.74 -10.44 13.90
C LEU A 17 6.66 -9.56 12.66
N THR A 18 7.79 -9.07 12.20
CA THR A 18 7.88 -8.30 10.96
C THR A 18 8.92 -8.92 10.05
N GLY A 19 8.72 -8.83 8.75
CA GLY A 19 9.67 -9.30 7.77
C GLY A 19 9.36 -8.77 6.38
N SER A 20 10.40 -8.62 5.56
CA SER A 20 10.32 -8.24 4.16
C SER A 20 10.45 -9.44 3.20
N ALA A 21 10.70 -10.64 3.74
CA ALA A 21 10.84 -11.85 2.95
C ALA A 21 9.50 -12.58 2.82
N VAL A 22 9.14 -12.95 1.60
CA VAL A 22 8.12 -13.96 1.34
C VAL A 22 8.79 -15.33 1.53
N PRO A 23 8.23 -16.26 2.32
CA PRO A 23 8.78 -17.59 2.44
C PRO A 23 8.92 -18.26 1.08
N ALA A 24 10.10 -18.78 0.76
CA ALA A 24 10.40 -19.36 -0.53
C ALA A 24 9.55 -20.60 -0.87
N ASP A 25 9.02 -21.27 0.14
CA ASP A 25 8.13 -22.40 -0.02
C ASP A 25 7.01 -22.42 1.04
N MET A 26 5.83 -22.00 0.61
CA MET A 26 4.61 -22.09 1.45
C MET A 26 4.22 -23.52 1.77
N LYS A 27 4.72 -24.52 1.02
CA LYS A 27 4.42 -25.93 1.23
C LYS A 27 5.23 -26.55 2.38
N GLU A 28 6.36 -25.96 2.72
CA GLU A 28 7.17 -26.38 3.89
C GLU A 28 6.63 -25.84 5.22
N ILE A 29 5.63 -24.96 5.20
CA ILE A 29 4.98 -24.49 6.42
C ILE A 29 4.01 -25.58 6.91
N HIS A 30 4.53 -26.55 7.59
CA HIS A 30 3.75 -27.68 8.17
C HIS A 30 2.73 -27.28 9.24
N HIS A 31 2.72 -26.00 9.68
CA HIS A 31 1.80 -25.51 10.71
C HIS A 31 1.30 -24.11 10.35
N THR A 32 0.00 -23.98 10.17
CA THR A 32 -0.66 -22.71 9.79
C THR A 32 -0.59 -21.62 10.87
N GLY A 33 -0.18 -21.95 12.10
CA GLY A 33 -0.22 -21.01 13.23
C GLY A 33 -1.64 -20.57 13.62
N THR A 34 -2.67 -21.23 13.09
CA THR A 34 -4.08 -20.92 13.36
C THR A 34 -4.34 -20.83 14.86
N GLY A 35 -5.02 -19.77 15.30
CA GLY A 35 -5.31 -19.48 16.69
C GLY A 35 -4.16 -18.82 17.49
N ARG A 36 -3.00 -18.58 16.88
CA ARG A 36 -1.82 -17.96 17.53
C ARG A 36 -1.37 -16.66 16.90
N TYR A 37 -1.81 -16.34 15.68
CA TYR A 37 -1.42 -15.14 14.95
C TYR A 37 -2.63 -14.31 14.59
N GLY A 38 -2.56 -13.01 14.91
CA GLY A 38 -3.36 -11.98 14.30
C GLY A 38 -2.57 -11.34 13.16
N TRP A 39 -3.18 -11.14 12.01
CA TRP A 39 -2.55 -10.46 10.88
C TRP A 39 -2.91 -8.99 10.89
N LEU A 40 -1.90 -8.13 10.85
CA LEU A 40 -2.06 -6.69 10.75
C LEU A 40 -1.42 -6.21 9.44
N THR A 41 -2.23 -5.75 8.51
CA THR A 41 -1.73 -5.12 7.29
C THR A 41 -1.31 -3.70 7.59
N MET A 42 0.00 -3.43 7.50
CA MET A 42 0.53 -2.08 7.62
C MET A 42 0.33 -1.34 6.29
N ARG A 43 -0.37 -0.22 6.34
CA ARG A 43 -0.62 0.67 5.19
C ARG A 43 0.27 1.91 5.27
N PRO A 44 0.46 2.65 4.15
CA PRO A 44 1.02 3.99 4.21
C PRO A 44 0.22 4.88 5.17
N MET A 45 0.89 5.89 5.74
CA MET A 45 0.25 6.79 6.70
C MET A 45 -0.89 7.57 6.05
N SER A 46 -1.99 7.65 6.75
CA SER A 46 -3.15 8.47 6.39
C SER A 46 -2.85 9.97 6.58
N LEU A 47 -3.72 10.83 6.07
CA LEU A 47 -3.62 12.29 6.28
C LEU A 47 -3.74 12.68 7.75
N TRP A 48 -4.40 11.86 8.57
CA TRP A 48 -4.48 12.07 10.00
C TRP A 48 -3.16 11.72 10.70
N GLU A 49 -2.56 10.60 10.39
CA GLU A 49 -1.27 10.17 10.93
C GLU A 49 -0.12 11.08 10.50
N SER A 50 -0.22 11.69 9.32
CA SER A 50 0.76 12.66 8.81
C SER A 50 0.50 14.10 9.24
N GLY A 51 -0.61 14.35 9.96
CA GLY A 51 -0.92 15.66 10.57
C GLY A 51 -1.62 16.66 9.66
N GLU A 52 -2.02 16.27 8.46
CA GLU A 52 -2.79 17.13 7.56
C GLU A 52 -4.30 17.11 7.81
N SER A 53 -4.82 16.03 8.40
CA SER A 53 -6.23 15.95 8.82
C SER A 53 -6.36 16.20 10.32
N THR A 54 -7.39 16.94 10.72
CA THR A 54 -7.72 17.20 12.15
C THR A 54 -8.31 15.98 12.84
N GLY A 55 -8.85 15.03 12.09
CA GLY A 55 -9.56 13.87 12.65
C GLY A 55 -10.91 14.20 13.29
N GLU A 56 -11.46 15.41 13.06
CA GLU A 56 -12.75 15.84 13.62
C GLU A 56 -13.94 14.99 13.17
N VAL A 57 -13.79 14.28 12.04
CA VAL A 57 -14.79 13.33 11.55
C VAL A 57 -14.19 11.95 11.51
N SER A 58 -14.79 11.03 12.25
CA SER A 58 -14.42 9.61 12.21
C SER A 58 -15.47 8.78 11.43
N LEU A 59 -15.06 7.61 10.94
CA LEU A 59 -16.00 6.68 10.33
C LEU A 59 -17.07 6.21 11.34
N SER A 60 -16.69 6.08 12.60
CA SER A 60 -17.62 5.73 13.68
C SER A 60 -18.72 6.80 13.86
N ASP A 61 -18.34 8.09 13.83
CA ASP A 61 -19.29 9.18 13.95
C ASP A 61 -20.26 9.22 12.76
N LEU A 62 -19.79 8.89 11.56
CA LEU A 62 -20.63 8.78 10.36
C LEU A 62 -21.76 7.75 10.53
N PHE A 63 -21.52 6.67 11.26
CA PHE A 63 -22.53 5.65 11.54
C PHE A 63 -23.41 5.97 12.76
N LEU A 64 -22.84 6.58 13.80
CA LEU A 64 -23.51 6.76 15.07
C LEU A 64 -24.28 8.09 15.17
N THR A 65 -23.76 9.16 14.56
CA THR A 65 -24.31 10.51 14.66
C THR A 65 -24.25 11.28 13.34
N PRO A 66 -24.85 10.78 12.24
CA PRO A 66 -24.73 11.34 10.91
C PRO A 66 -25.18 12.81 10.80
N ASP A 67 -26.16 13.22 11.60
CA ASP A 67 -26.73 14.58 11.59
C ASP A 67 -25.83 15.65 12.23
N ARG A 68 -24.72 15.26 12.83
CA ARG A 68 -23.79 16.18 13.54
C ARG A 68 -22.42 16.28 12.89
N ILE A 69 -22.31 15.85 11.62
CA ILE A 69 -21.05 15.81 10.93
C ILE A 69 -20.81 17.14 10.24
N GLY A 70 -19.80 17.84 10.71
CA GLY A 70 -19.29 19.05 10.09
C GLY A 70 -17.87 19.28 10.56
N ALA A 71 -16.94 19.37 9.64
CA ALA A 71 -15.55 19.70 9.94
C ALA A 71 -15.00 20.63 8.87
N LEU A 72 -14.06 21.49 9.27
CA LEU A 72 -13.33 22.35 8.35
C LEU A 72 -11.88 21.89 8.29
N ASN A 73 -11.36 21.76 7.07
CA ASN A 73 -9.96 21.50 6.84
C ASN A 73 -9.28 22.72 6.21
N LYS A 74 -8.04 22.96 6.62
CA LYS A 74 -7.19 24.03 6.08
C LYS A 74 -6.43 23.61 4.83
N LEU A 75 -6.57 22.37 4.38
CA LEU A 75 -5.93 21.87 3.17
C LEU A 75 -6.47 22.61 1.94
N THR A 76 -5.55 23.26 1.24
CA THR A 76 -5.82 23.80 -0.10
C THR A 76 -5.66 22.72 -1.17
N LEU A 77 -6.21 22.95 -2.36
CA LEU A 77 -6.05 22.03 -3.48
C LEU A 77 -4.58 21.74 -3.83
N PRO A 78 -3.67 22.73 -3.87
CA PRO A 78 -2.24 22.47 -4.05
C PRO A 78 -1.64 21.59 -2.94
N MET A 79 -2.00 21.80 -1.69
CA MET A 79 -1.53 20.96 -0.57
C MET A 79 -2.02 19.53 -0.70
N LEU A 80 -3.27 19.34 -1.09
CA LEU A 80 -3.84 18.01 -1.34
C LEU A 80 -3.13 17.31 -2.50
N ALA A 81 -2.89 18.01 -3.60
CA ALA A 81 -2.13 17.49 -4.75
C ALA A 81 -0.71 17.09 -4.35
N PHE A 82 -0.02 17.92 -3.56
CA PHE A 82 1.29 17.58 -3.02
C PHE A 82 1.24 16.34 -2.13
N ALA A 83 0.27 16.25 -1.20
CA ALA A 83 0.11 15.10 -0.32
C ALA A 83 -0.16 13.80 -1.11
N ALA A 84 -0.96 13.87 -2.16
CA ALA A 84 -1.20 12.74 -3.06
C ALA A 84 0.08 12.29 -3.78
N CYS A 85 0.90 13.23 -4.29
CA CYS A 85 2.17 12.92 -4.95
C CYS A 85 3.24 12.41 -3.97
N ARG A 86 3.32 12.97 -2.77
CA ARG A 86 4.24 12.56 -1.70
C ARG A 86 3.89 11.18 -1.14
N GLY A 87 2.60 10.86 -1.10
CA GLY A 87 2.09 9.66 -0.45
C GLY A 87 2.29 9.64 1.07
N GLY A 88 1.97 8.52 1.70
CA GLY A 88 2.06 8.29 3.15
C GLY A 88 3.32 7.54 3.59
N TRP A 89 4.42 7.59 2.87
CA TRP A 89 5.67 6.94 3.25
C TRP A 89 6.37 7.69 4.39
N PRO A 90 6.68 7.05 5.55
CA PRO A 90 7.25 7.74 6.70
C PRO A 90 8.52 8.54 6.37
N LYS A 91 9.41 7.99 5.53
CA LYS A 91 10.64 8.70 5.13
C LYS A 91 10.38 9.92 4.25
N SER A 92 9.32 9.94 3.44
CA SER A 92 8.96 11.13 2.65
C SER A 92 8.37 12.23 3.54
N LEU A 93 7.60 11.85 4.56
CA LEU A 93 7.04 12.78 5.55
C LEU A 93 8.10 13.46 6.42
N GLN A 94 9.21 12.79 6.70
CA GLN A 94 10.31 13.33 7.50
C GLN A 94 11.21 14.32 6.74
N LYS A 95 11.00 14.53 5.44
CA LYS A 95 11.83 15.44 4.65
C LYS A 95 11.51 16.90 4.94
N LYS A 96 12.55 17.73 5.00
CA LYS A 96 12.43 19.16 5.33
C LYS A 96 11.85 20.01 4.19
N THR A 97 11.90 19.53 2.95
CA THR A 97 11.40 20.26 1.77
C THR A 97 10.52 19.38 0.90
N GLU A 98 9.54 19.96 0.23
CA GLU A 98 8.67 19.27 -0.72
C GLU A 98 9.46 18.56 -1.82
N LYS A 99 10.47 19.22 -2.38
CA LYS A 99 11.35 18.64 -3.39
C LYS A 99 12.05 17.37 -2.89
N ALA A 100 12.56 17.38 -1.66
CA ALA A 100 13.21 16.20 -1.08
C ALA A 100 12.21 15.07 -0.79
N ALA A 101 10.99 15.41 -0.38
CA ALA A 101 9.92 14.44 -0.17
C ALA A 101 9.52 13.74 -1.49
N LEU A 102 9.29 14.51 -2.55
CA LEU A 102 8.96 13.96 -3.87
C LEU A 102 10.11 13.14 -4.48
N SER A 103 11.36 13.59 -4.30
CA SER A 103 12.54 12.82 -4.71
C SER A 103 12.60 11.45 -4.02
N GLN A 104 12.30 11.40 -2.71
CA GLN A 104 12.27 10.14 -1.96
C GLN A 104 11.23 9.16 -2.52
N VAL A 105 10.05 9.64 -2.88
CA VAL A 105 8.98 8.81 -3.45
C VAL A 105 9.36 8.33 -4.86
N THR A 106 9.98 9.20 -5.65
CA THR A 106 10.49 8.82 -6.98
C THR A 106 11.51 7.68 -6.90
N GLU A 107 12.41 7.73 -5.91
CA GLU A 107 13.38 6.64 -5.69
C GLU A 107 12.70 5.35 -5.23
N TYR A 108 11.66 5.42 -4.39
CA TYR A 108 10.85 4.24 -4.05
C TYR A 108 10.15 3.64 -5.28
N TYR A 109 9.54 4.47 -6.10
CA TYR A 109 8.90 4.01 -7.33
C TYR A 109 9.88 3.28 -8.25
N LYS A 110 11.08 3.83 -8.45
CA LYS A 110 12.15 3.19 -9.21
C LYS A 110 12.59 1.86 -8.59
N ALA A 111 12.77 1.81 -7.27
CA ALA A 111 13.16 0.58 -6.58
C ALA A 111 12.12 -0.53 -6.76
N ILE A 112 10.83 -0.20 -6.63
CA ILE A 112 9.74 -1.15 -6.85
C ILE A 112 9.76 -1.67 -8.28
N THR A 113 9.78 -0.78 -9.27
CA THR A 113 9.69 -1.19 -10.68
C THR A 113 10.93 -1.92 -11.18
N ASN A 114 12.13 -1.58 -10.67
CA ASN A 114 13.38 -2.16 -11.16
C ASN A 114 13.76 -3.46 -10.44
N SER A 115 13.41 -3.63 -9.18
CA SER A 115 13.91 -4.75 -8.41
C SER A 115 12.89 -5.47 -7.55
N ASP A 116 12.06 -4.75 -6.81
CA ASP A 116 11.24 -5.38 -5.78
C ASP A 116 10.13 -6.23 -6.37
N ILE A 117 9.53 -5.79 -7.48
CA ILE A 117 8.47 -6.54 -8.19
C ILE A 117 8.93 -7.92 -8.67
N SER A 118 10.23 -8.09 -8.96
CA SER A 118 10.81 -9.37 -9.37
C SER A 118 11.31 -10.23 -8.19
N ARG A 119 11.39 -9.65 -6.99
CA ARG A 119 11.87 -10.36 -5.78
C ARG A 119 10.78 -11.14 -5.07
N VAL A 120 9.51 -10.81 -5.30
CA VAL A 120 8.38 -11.42 -4.58
C VAL A 120 8.33 -12.93 -4.81
N ASP A 121 8.61 -13.38 -6.04
CA ASP A 121 8.54 -14.78 -6.46
C ASP A 121 9.73 -15.24 -7.31
N ASN A 122 10.81 -14.45 -7.38
CA ASN A 122 12.00 -14.66 -8.22
C ASN A 122 11.70 -14.72 -9.74
N VAL A 123 10.56 -14.20 -10.19
CA VAL A 123 10.22 -14.08 -11.61
C VAL A 123 10.72 -12.74 -12.12
N LYS A 124 11.60 -12.78 -13.14
CA LYS A 124 12.08 -11.54 -13.77
C LYS A 124 10.93 -10.87 -14.51
N ARG A 125 10.56 -9.65 -14.06
CA ARG A 125 9.51 -8.83 -14.65
C ARG A 125 10.10 -7.67 -15.45
N ASP A 126 9.38 -7.25 -16.48
CA ASP A 126 9.74 -6.10 -17.31
C ASP A 126 9.37 -4.78 -16.62
N GLU A 127 10.34 -3.88 -16.48
CA GLU A 127 10.18 -2.60 -15.78
C GLU A 127 9.15 -1.69 -16.46
N GLU A 128 9.17 -1.58 -17.78
CA GLU A 128 8.25 -0.68 -18.50
C GLU A 128 6.82 -1.22 -18.46
N ARG A 129 6.67 -2.54 -18.50
CA ARG A 129 5.37 -3.19 -18.31
C ARG A 129 4.82 -2.95 -16.92
N ALA A 130 5.66 -3.09 -15.88
CA ALA A 130 5.29 -2.76 -14.50
C ALA A 130 4.81 -1.32 -14.37
N LYS A 131 5.52 -0.37 -14.97
CA LYS A 131 5.15 1.05 -14.96
C LYS A 131 3.82 1.31 -15.65
N ARG A 132 3.54 0.66 -16.79
CA ARG A 132 2.24 0.78 -17.50
C ARG A 132 1.09 0.31 -16.62
N ILE A 133 1.23 -0.86 -16.01
CA ILE A 133 0.23 -1.42 -15.09
C ILE A 133 0.02 -0.49 -13.90
N MET A 134 1.09 -0.04 -13.25
CA MET A 134 1.00 0.88 -12.10
C MET A 134 0.32 2.21 -12.47
N ARG A 135 0.58 2.78 -13.65
CA ARG A 135 -0.09 4.00 -14.12
C ARG A 135 -1.58 3.78 -14.33
N SER A 136 -1.98 2.65 -14.90
CA SER A 136 -3.39 2.31 -15.06
C SER A 136 -4.08 2.14 -13.71
N TYR A 137 -3.49 1.41 -12.78
CA TYR A 137 -4.03 1.31 -11.41
C TYR A 137 -4.14 2.67 -10.72
N ALA A 138 -3.16 3.57 -10.91
CA ALA A 138 -3.20 4.91 -10.35
C ALA A 138 -4.38 5.74 -10.89
N ARG A 139 -4.70 5.62 -12.18
CA ARG A 139 -5.87 6.28 -12.79
C ARG A 139 -7.21 5.75 -12.23
N HIS A 140 -7.21 4.52 -11.74
CA HIS A 140 -8.42 3.86 -11.22
C HIS A 140 -8.49 3.80 -9.68
N GLN A 141 -7.65 4.56 -8.98
CA GLN A 141 -7.71 4.63 -7.52
C GLN A 141 -9.10 5.08 -7.02
N GLY A 142 -9.61 4.42 -5.99
CA GLY A 142 -10.94 4.69 -5.43
C GLY A 142 -12.10 4.13 -6.26
N SER A 143 -11.82 3.33 -7.29
CA SER A 143 -12.84 2.62 -8.09
C SER A 143 -12.75 1.11 -7.91
N GLN A 144 -13.79 0.39 -8.35
CA GLN A 144 -13.81 -1.07 -8.42
C GLN A 144 -13.46 -1.54 -9.84
N ALA A 145 -12.30 -1.13 -10.33
CA ALA A 145 -11.85 -1.51 -11.67
C ALA A 145 -11.56 -3.02 -11.74
N SER A 146 -12.15 -3.67 -12.75
CA SER A 146 -11.81 -5.06 -13.09
C SER A 146 -10.51 -5.13 -13.90
N ILE A 147 -9.91 -6.32 -14.02
CA ILE A 147 -8.76 -6.56 -14.91
C ILE A 147 -9.08 -6.10 -16.34
N ALA A 148 -10.28 -6.40 -16.86
CA ALA A 148 -10.71 -5.95 -18.17
C ALA A 148 -10.72 -4.42 -18.31
N THR A 149 -11.09 -3.69 -17.24
CA THR A 149 -11.05 -2.22 -17.23
C THR A 149 -9.61 -1.71 -17.29
N ILE A 150 -8.70 -2.32 -16.52
CA ILE A 150 -7.27 -1.99 -16.52
C ILE A 150 -6.64 -2.25 -17.89
N LEU A 151 -6.97 -3.39 -18.53
CA LEU A 151 -6.51 -3.71 -19.89
C LEU A 151 -6.98 -2.67 -20.91
N ALA A 152 -8.27 -2.35 -20.92
CA ALA A 152 -8.84 -1.35 -21.83
C ALA A 152 -8.19 0.04 -21.64
N ASP A 153 -7.90 0.41 -20.40
CA ASP A 153 -7.19 1.66 -20.09
C ASP A 153 -5.73 1.63 -20.60
N ILE A 154 -5.04 0.50 -20.47
CA ILE A 154 -3.66 0.34 -20.98
C ILE A 154 -3.69 0.43 -22.50
N SER A 155 -4.55 -0.33 -23.20
CA SER A 155 -4.66 -0.28 -24.67
C SER A 155 -4.99 1.12 -25.21
N THR A 156 -5.70 1.94 -24.42
CA THR A 156 -6.07 3.30 -24.85
C THR A 156 -4.96 4.33 -24.57
N ASN A 157 -4.25 4.20 -23.45
CA ASN A 157 -3.41 5.27 -22.91
C ASN A 157 -1.91 4.95 -22.91
N GLU A 158 -1.53 3.70 -23.15
CA GLU A 158 -0.13 3.27 -23.13
C GLU A 158 0.33 2.83 -24.53
N PRO A 159 1.63 2.92 -24.86
CA PRO A 159 2.15 2.64 -26.21
C PRO A 159 2.13 1.17 -26.60
N GLU A 160 2.02 0.26 -25.64
CA GLU A 160 2.00 -1.19 -25.85
C GLU A 160 0.99 -1.86 -24.94
N ASP A 161 0.32 -2.88 -25.45
CA ASP A 161 -0.63 -3.70 -24.71
C ASP A 161 0.04 -4.68 -23.75
N VAL A 162 -0.75 -5.15 -22.80
CA VAL A 162 -0.42 -6.28 -21.90
C VAL A 162 -1.55 -7.29 -21.92
N SER A 163 -1.26 -8.56 -21.64
CA SER A 163 -2.29 -9.60 -21.54
C SER A 163 -2.86 -9.70 -20.12
N ASP A 164 -4.04 -10.35 -20.00
CA ASP A 164 -4.71 -10.61 -18.73
C ASP A 164 -3.78 -11.34 -17.76
N GLU A 165 -3.12 -12.41 -18.24
CA GLU A 165 -2.20 -13.19 -17.42
C GLU A 165 -1.01 -12.35 -16.93
N THR A 166 -0.63 -11.33 -17.70
CA THR A 166 0.42 -10.41 -17.29
C THR A 166 -0.04 -9.53 -16.14
N ILE A 167 -1.27 -9.02 -16.17
CA ILE A 167 -1.80 -8.18 -15.08
C ILE A 167 -1.93 -8.98 -13.79
N ASP A 168 -2.42 -10.22 -13.88
CA ASP A 168 -2.53 -11.11 -12.73
C ASP A 168 -1.16 -11.48 -12.12
N ALA A 169 -0.10 -11.48 -12.94
CA ALA A 169 1.26 -11.81 -12.51
C ALA A 169 2.01 -10.64 -11.86
N TYR A 170 1.52 -9.40 -11.97
CA TYR A 170 2.15 -8.19 -11.43
C TYR A 170 1.41 -7.66 -10.21
#